data_84d87d75b4636b591b5b71bc3d198da8
#
_entry.id   84d87d75b4636b591b5b71bc3d198da8
#
_cell.length_a   1.000
_cell.length_b   1.000
_cell.length_c   1.000
_cell.angle_alpha   90.00
_cell.angle_beta   90.00
_cell.angle_gamma   90.00
#
_symmetry.space_group_name_H-M   'P 1'
#
loop_
_entity.id
_entity.type
_entity.pdbx_description
1 polymer ?
#
loop_
_entity_poly.entity_id
_entity_poly.type
_entity_poly.pdbx_seq_one_letter_code
_entity_poly.pdbx_strand_id
1 'polypeptide(L)'
;MGFDVLRKLGARTAIASVLVPALALMLSAPVAAQFQSDGYKFLEAVKDRDGDKATEMLNEPGTQIVNTRDITSGDTGLHIAVARSDILWVRFLLQRGGDPNIRNKKGITPLQLATALSFTDGVEELIKKGAQVNVSDQTGETPLIAAVHARNVPLVRLLLSKGADPDRNDNSGRSARVYMELQNGNALLKQEFENADKKRAEAGTKKDYGPSF
;
A
#
# COMPACT_ATOMS: atom_id res chain seq x y z
N MET A 1 -57.00 -86.56 -5.38
CA MET A 1 -56.67 -86.47 -3.96
C MET A 1 -55.75 -85.28 -3.81
N GLY A 2 -56.10 -84.26 -3.32
CA GLY A 2 -57.03 -83.81 -2.33
C GLY A 2 -56.49 -82.50 -1.76
N PHE A 3 -57.38 -81.58 -1.82
CA PHE A 3 -57.61 -80.51 -0.82
C PHE A 3 -56.51 -79.48 -0.53
N ASP A 4 -56.82 -78.29 -1.00
CA ASP A 4 -57.48 -77.26 -0.22
C ASP A 4 -56.75 -76.81 1.04
N VAL A 5 -56.49 -75.60 1.15
CA VAL A 5 -57.07 -74.63 2.13
C VAL A 5 -56.38 -73.29 1.96
N LEU A 6 -57.00 -72.40 1.27
CA LEU A 6 -57.70 -71.26 1.77
C LEU A 6 -56.99 -70.43 2.81
N ARG A 7 -56.85 -69.26 2.40
CA ARG A 7 -57.52 -68.09 3.02
C ARG A 7 -56.68 -67.16 3.89
N LYS A 8 -56.63 -66.01 3.36
CA LYS A 8 -56.93 -64.75 4.08
C LYS A 8 -55.83 -64.05 4.79
N LEU A 9 -55.93 -62.83 4.47
CA LEU A 9 -55.58 -61.64 5.20
C LEU A 9 -54.27 -61.04 4.72
N GLY A 10 -54.20 -59.91 4.29
CA GLY A 10 -55.00 -58.70 4.43
C GLY A 10 -54.15 -57.56 3.84
N ALA A 11 -54.77 -56.87 2.97
CA ALA A 11 -54.23 -55.64 2.49
C ALA A 11 -54.01 -54.69 3.67
N ARG A 12 -52.79 -54.31 3.91
CA ARG A 12 -52.46 -53.10 4.63
C ARG A 12 -51.47 -52.31 3.80
N THR A 13 -52.00 -51.47 2.98
CA THR A 13 -51.36 -50.36 2.38
C THR A 13 -50.71 -49.49 3.48
N ALA A 14 -49.46 -49.70 3.70
CA ALA A 14 -48.64 -48.69 4.45
C ALA A 14 -48.29 -47.61 3.48
N ILE A 15 -49.04 -46.56 3.51
CA ILE A 15 -48.62 -45.25 2.95
C ILE A 15 -47.43 -44.81 3.79
N ALA A 16 -46.25 -45.16 3.35
CA ALA A 16 -45.03 -44.57 3.88
C ALA A 16 -44.96 -43.15 3.34
N SER A 17 -45.40 -42.25 4.17
CA SER A 17 -45.24 -40.82 4.00
C SER A 17 -43.78 -40.49 3.72
N VAL A 18 -43.48 -40.13 2.50
CA VAL A 18 -42.21 -39.47 2.14
C VAL A 18 -42.26 -38.09 2.69
N LEU A 19 -41.99 -37.93 3.97
CA LEU A 19 -41.56 -36.71 4.57
C LEU A 19 -40.08 -36.53 4.21
N VAL A 20 -39.82 -36.02 3.01
CA VAL A 20 -38.53 -35.43 2.67
C VAL A 20 -38.41 -34.19 3.55
N PRO A 21 -37.43 -34.14 4.42
CA PRO A 21 -37.24 -32.94 5.20
C PRO A 21 -36.80 -31.80 4.25
N ALA A 22 -37.69 -30.86 3.99
CA ALA A 22 -37.41 -29.59 3.37
C ALA A 22 -36.51 -28.71 4.27
N LEU A 23 -35.59 -29.30 5.02
CA LEU A 23 -34.70 -28.60 5.98
C LEU A 23 -33.22 -28.60 5.52
N ALA A 24 -32.94 -28.92 4.27
CA ALA A 24 -31.54 -28.91 3.79
C ALA A 24 -31.20 -27.79 2.81
N LEU A 25 -32.07 -26.80 2.64
CA LEU A 25 -31.87 -25.70 1.68
C LEU A 25 -31.61 -24.32 2.31
N MET A 26 -31.43 -24.25 3.63
CA MET A 26 -31.17 -22.97 4.31
C MET A 26 -29.74 -22.79 4.81
N LEU A 27 -28.76 -23.58 4.35
CA LEU A 27 -27.38 -23.52 4.85
C LEU A 27 -26.34 -23.48 3.72
N SER A 28 -26.66 -22.81 2.63
CA SER A 28 -25.61 -22.39 1.68
C SER A 28 -25.50 -20.90 1.58
N ALA A 29 -25.42 -20.21 2.71
CA ALA A 29 -24.67 -18.96 2.74
C ALA A 29 -23.22 -19.35 2.39
N PRO A 30 -22.56 -18.65 1.44
CA PRO A 30 -21.21 -19.01 1.06
C PRO A 30 -20.33 -18.93 2.31
N VAL A 31 -19.80 -20.06 2.76
CA VAL A 31 -18.85 -20.18 3.87
C VAL A 31 -17.60 -19.29 3.63
N ALA A 32 -17.39 -18.85 2.41
CA ALA A 32 -16.39 -17.89 2.04
C ALA A 32 -16.58 -16.48 2.68
N ALA A 33 -17.78 -16.11 3.08
CA ALA A 33 -18.04 -14.79 3.69
C ALA A 33 -17.67 -14.74 5.18
N GLN A 34 -17.46 -15.88 5.84
CA GLN A 34 -17.21 -15.94 7.28
C GLN A 34 -15.72 -15.89 7.68
N PHE A 35 -14.78 -15.92 6.72
CA PHE A 35 -13.34 -15.96 6.99
C PHE A 35 -12.56 -14.77 6.42
N GLN A 36 -13.22 -13.66 6.11
CA GLN A 36 -12.48 -12.45 5.77
C GLN A 36 -11.86 -11.86 7.04
N SER A 37 -10.52 -11.87 7.10
CA SER A 37 -9.81 -11.25 8.22
C SER A 37 -10.17 -9.76 8.31
N ASP A 38 -10.13 -9.20 9.52
CA ASP A 38 -10.42 -7.78 9.72
C ASP A 38 -9.48 -6.89 8.91
N GLY A 39 -8.23 -7.33 8.71
CA GLY A 39 -7.31 -6.67 7.79
C GLY A 39 -7.82 -6.61 6.35
N TYR A 40 -8.41 -7.69 5.83
CA TYR A 40 -9.02 -7.67 4.50
C TYR A 40 -10.20 -6.70 4.43
N LYS A 41 -11.12 -6.76 5.40
CA LYS A 41 -12.27 -5.84 5.47
C LYS A 41 -11.84 -4.38 5.54
N PHE A 42 -10.75 -4.10 6.29
CA PHE A 42 -10.15 -2.77 6.35
C PHE A 42 -9.62 -2.31 5.00
N LEU A 43 -8.87 -3.14 4.29
CA LEU A 43 -8.37 -2.79 2.95
C LEU A 43 -9.49 -2.56 1.95
N GLU A 44 -10.60 -3.32 2.04
CA GLU A 44 -11.80 -3.08 1.23
C GLU A 44 -12.44 -1.72 1.58
N ALA A 45 -12.59 -1.39 2.87
CA ALA A 45 -13.07 -0.06 3.29
C ALA A 45 -12.17 1.08 2.75
N VAL A 46 -10.83 0.88 2.73
CA VAL A 46 -9.91 1.84 2.12
C VAL A 46 -10.10 1.92 0.60
N LYS A 47 -10.30 0.79 -0.10
CA LYS A 47 -10.56 0.76 -1.55
C LYS A 47 -11.86 1.48 -1.89
N ASP A 48 -12.91 1.25 -1.10
CA ASP A 48 -14.26 1.81 -1.32
C ASP A 48 -14.38 3.26 -0.82
N ARG A 49 -13.35 3.80 -0.17
CA ARG A 49 -13.37 5.11 0.51
C ARG A 49 -14.43 5.22 1.61
N ASP A 50 -14.74 4.10 2.26
CA ASP A 50 -15.65 4.04 3.39
C ASP A 50 -14.92 4.49 4.66
N GLY A 51 -14.95 5.81 4.91
CA GLY A 51 -14.25 6.44 6.04
C GLY A 51 -14.85 6.05 7.39
N ASP A 52 -16.17 5.84 7.44
CA ASP A 52 -16.87 5.47 8.68
C ASP A 52 -16.45 4.07 9.10
N LYS A 53 -16.54 3.11 8.20
CA LYS A 53 -16.13 1.73 8.43
C LYS A 53 -14.63 1.61 8.76
N ALA A 54 -13.76 2.30 8.01
CA ALA A 54 -12.33 2.31 8.29
C ALA A 54 -12.03 2.90 9.68
N THR A 55 -12.75 3.97 10.07
CA THR A 55 -12.59 4.61 11.37
C THR A 55 -13.08 3.71 12.51
N GLU A 56 -14.23 3.07 12.37
CA GLU A 56 -14.78 2.10 13.34
C GLU A 56 -13.73 1.00 13.60
N MET A 57 -13.22 0.36 12.56
CA MET A 57 -12.23 -0.71 12.66
C MET A 57 -10.91 -0.26 13.28
N LEU A 58 -10.45 0.98 12.99
CA LEU A 58 -9.22 1.53 13.56
C LEU A 58 -9.37 1.99 15.02
N ASN A 59 -10.59 2.17 15.51
CA ASN A 59 -10.88 2.54 16.89
C ASN A 59 -11.01 1.33 17.82
N GLU A 60 -11.01 0.11 17.29
CA GLU A 60 -11.04 -1.10 18.11
C GLU A 60 -9.76 -1.20 18.98
N PRO A 61 -9.89 -1.42 20.29
CA PRO A 61 -8.74 -1.48 21.19
C PRO A 61 -7.75 -2.57 20.80
N GLY A 62 -6.46 -2.21 20.72
CA GLY A 62 -5.38 -3.16 20.40
C GLY A 62 -5.23 -3.51 18.93
N THR A 63 -5.99 -2.89 18.05
CA THR A 63 -5.89 -3.16 16.60
C THR A 63 -4.61 -2.55 16.01
N GLN A 64 -3.99 -3.28 15.07
CA GLN A 64 -2.85 -2.82 14.27
C GLN A 64 -3.13 -2.96 12.77
N ILE A 65 -4.40 -3.01 12.39
CA ILE A 65 -4.83 -3.30 11.02
C ILE A 65 -4.46 -2.20 10.01
N VAL A 66 -4.11 -0.98 10.45
CA VAL A 66 -3.71 0.12 9.56
C VAL A 66 -2.56 -0.27 8.63
N ASN A 67 -1.68 -1.16 9.09
CA ASN A 67 -0.51 -1.65 8.35
C ASN A 67 -0.74 -3.04 7.71
N THR A 68 -1.99 -3.51 7.67
CA THR A 68 -2.33 -4.75 6.98
C THR A 68 -1.90 -4.68 5.51
N ARG A 69 -1.42 -5.82 5.03
CA ARG A 69 -0.96 -5.98 3.65
C ARG A 69 -1.93 -6.87 2.88
N ASP A 70 -2.27 -6.46 1.68
CA ASP A 70 -3.01 -7.31 0.74
C ASP A 70 -2.24 -8.61 0.48
N ILE A 71 -2.92 -9.75 0.54
CA ILE A 71 -2.25 -11.05 0.41
C ILE A 71 -1.71 -11.30 -1.01
N THR A 72 -2.25 -10.63 -2.01
CA THR A 72 -1.87 -10.80 -3.41
C THR A 72 -0.75 -9.83 -3.80
N SER A 73 -0.94 -8.54 -3.59
CA SER A 73 0.00 -7.49 -3.99
C SER A 73 1.00 -7.12 -2.90
N GLY A 74 0.65 -7.35 -1.63
CA GLY A 74 1.40 -6.85 -0.47
C GLY A 74 1.17 -5.36 -0.21
N ASP A 75 0.25 -4.72 -0.91
CA ASP A 75 -0.05 -3.31 -0.73
C ASP A 75 -0.73 -3.06 0.61
N THR A 76 -0.34 -1.97 1.27
CA THR A 76 -1.03 -1.45 2.46
C THR A 76 -2.10 -0.45 2.06
N GLY A 77 -2.92 -0.02 3.01
CA GLY A 77 -3.86 1.07 2.80
C GLY A 77 -3.20 2.33 2.22
N LEU A 78 -1.95 2.63 2.63
CA LEU A 78 -1.17 3.75 2.07
C LEU A 78 -0.85 3.56 0.59
N HIS A 79 -0.47 2.36 0.15
CA HIS A 79 -0.26 2.09 -1.28
C HIS A 79 -1.55 2.32 -2.08
N ILE A 80 -2.68 1.85 -1.57
CA ILE A 80 -4.00 2.02 -2.21
C ILE A 80 -4.37 3.50 -2.32
N ALA A 81 -4.20 4.27 -1.26
CA ALA A 81 -4.48 5.71 -1.25
C ALA A 81 -3.56 6.48 -2.21
N VAL A 82 -2.25 6.17 -2.20
CA VAL A 82 -1.25 6.76 -3.10
C VAL A 82 -1.53 6.41 -4.56
N ALA A 83 -1.87 5.16 -4.88
CA ALA A 83 -2.19 4.73 -6.24
C ALA A 83 -3.35 5.53 -6.86
N ARG A 84 -4.25 6.06 -6.02
CA ARG A 84 -5.36 6.94 -6.43
C ARG A 84 -5.02 8.43 -6.37
N SER A 85 -3.82 8.79 -5.90
CA SER A 85 -3.41 10.17 -5.58
C SER A 85 -4.38 10.86 -4.61
N ASP A 86 -4.92 10.11 -3.65
CA ASP A 86 -5.94 10.55 -2.70
C ASP A 86 -5.28 11.11 -1.44
N ILE A 87 -5.01 12.41 -1.43
CA ILE A 87 -4.30 13.07 -0.34
C ILE A 87 -5.05 13.00 1.00
N LEU A 88 -6.38 12.99 0.97
CA LEU A 88 -7.18 12.93 2.20
C LEU A 88 -7.00 11.56 2.88
N TRP A 89 -7.06 10.48 2.11
CA TRP A 89 -6.82 9.14 2.62
C TRP A 89 -5.37 8.90 3.01
N VAL A 90 -4.39 9.46 2.28
CA VAL A 90 -2.99 9.40 2.69
C VAL A 90 -2.81 10.04 4.07
N ARG A 91 -3.32 11.27 4.29
CA ARG A 91 -3.25 11.95 5.59
C ARG A 91 -3.97 11.18 6.69
N PHE A 92 -5.18 10.70 6.41
CA PHE A 92 -5.95 9.91 7.36
C PHE A 92 -5.18 8.68 7.84
N LEU A 93 -4.67 7.86 6.92
CA LEU A 93 -3.92 6.65 7.26
C LEU A 93 -2.63 6.95 8.02
N LEU A 94 -1.88 7.99 7.60
CA LEU A 94 -0.67 8.44 8.29
C LEU A 94 -0.94 8.95 9.71
N GLN A 95 -2.09 9.62 9.94
CA GLN A 95 -2.51 10.05 11.28
C GLN A 95 -2.90 8.88 12.17
N ARG A 96 -3.38 7.78 11.59
CA ARG A 96 -3.73 6.54 12.30
C ARG A 96 -2.55 5.59 12.50
N GLY A 97 -1.32 6.01 12.21
CA GLY A 97 -0.11 5.22 12.42
C GLY A 97 0.27 4.32 11.24
N GLY A 98 -0.23 4.64 10.04
CA GLY A 98 0.22 3.98 8.82
C GLY A 98 1.72 4.18 8.60
N ASP A 99 2.47 3.09 8.46
CA ASP A 99 3.92 3.12 8.24
C ASP A 99 4.23 3.37 6.75
N PRO A 100 4.85 4.53 6.41
CA PRO A 100 5.16 4.88 5.03
C PRO A 100 6.33 4.09 4.44
N ASN A 101 6.98 3.21 5.22
CA ASN A 101 8.18 2.47 4.82
C ASN A 101 7.91 1.00 4.50
N ILE A 102 6.68 0.52 4.68
CA ILE A 102 6.32 -0.85 4.31
C ILE A 102 6.45 -1.02 2.80
N ARG A 103 7.15 -2.08 2.39
CA ARG A 103 7.29 -2.44 0.97
C ARG A 103 6.21 -3.43 0.57
N ASN A 104 5.61 -3.26 -0.59
CA ASN A 104 4.73 -4.27 -1.19
C ASN A 104 5.55 -5.48 -1.72
N LYS A 105 4.89 -6.46 -2.34
CA LYS A 105 5.59 -7.64 -2.90
C LYS A 105 6.55 -7.33 -4.06
N LYS A 106 6.41 -6.16 -4.68
CA LYS A 106 7.36 -5.66 -5.70
C LYS A 106 8.54 -4.92 -5.08
N GLY A 107 8.61 -4.84 -3.75
CA GLY A 107 9.66 -4.10 -3.04
C GLY A 107 9.48 -2.58 -3.05
N ILE A 108 8.32 -2.08 -3.47
CA ILE A 108 8.02 -0.66 -3.62
C ILE A 108 7.41 -0.11 -2.33
N THR A 109 7.86 1.05 -1.86
CA THR A 109 7.25 1.78 -0.75
C THR A 109 6.18 2.76 -1.24
N PRO A 110 5.26 3.23 -0.37
CA PRO A 110 4.32 4.30 -0.72
C PRO A 110 5.00 5.55 -1.29
N LEU A 111 6.18 5.93 -0.77
CA LEU A 111 6.95 7.07 -1.28
C LEU A 111 7.42 6.86 -2.73
N GLN A 112 7.99 5.70 -3.04
CA GLN A 112 8.42 5.37 -4.41
C GLN A 112 7.23 5.38 -5.37
N LEU A 113 6.09 4.81 -4.96
CA LEU A 113 4.87 4.83 -5.75
C LEU A 113 4.36 6.25 -6.00
N ALA A 114 4.32 7.10 -4.96
CA ALA A 114 3.90 8.50 -5.07
C ALA A 114 4.83 9.29 -6.02
N THR A 115 6.13 9.03 -5.96
CA THR A 115 7.13 9.65 -6.85
C THR A 115 6.91 9.24 -8.31
N ALA A 116 6.73 7.93 -8.57
CA ALA A 116 6.47 7.42 -9.92
C ALA A 116 5.18 8.01 -10.53
N LEU A 117 4.18 8.28 -9.69
CA LEU A 117 2.93 8.92 -10.10
C LEU A 117 3.01 10.44 -10.18
N SER A 118 4.17 11.05 -9.86
CA SER A 118 4.34 12.51 -9.72
C SER A 118 3.35 13.16 -8.74
N PHE A 119 2.90 12.40 -7.74
CA PHE A 119 1.97 12.85 -6.70
C PHE A 119 2.72 13.62 -5.61
N THR A 120 3.07 14.89 -5.91
CA THR A 120 3.95 15.74 -5.08
C THR A 120 3.42 15.94 -3.67
N ASP A 121 2.10 16.21 -3.50
CA ASP A 121 1.49 16.38 -2.18
C ASP A 121 1.59 15.11 -1.34
N GLY A 122 1.38 13.96 -1.97
CA GLY A 122 1.56 12.65 -1.32
C GLY A 122 2.99 12.41 -0.89
N VAL A 123 3.97 12.73 -1.74
CA VAL A 123 5.40 12.66 -1.41
C VAL A 123 5.72 13.52 -0.19
N GLU A 124 5.23 14.77 -0.17
CA GLU A 124 5.47 15.66 0.96
C GLU A 124 4.91 15.14 2.27
N GLU A 125 3.65 14.66 2.28
CA GLU A 125 3.02 14.12 3.49
C GLU A 125 3.69 12.84 3.98
N LEU A 126 4.07 11.93 3.06
CA LEU A 126 4.81 10.72 3.41
C LEU A 126 6.15 11.04 4.06
N ILE A 127 6.92 11.99 3.52
CA ILE A 127 8.20 12.41 4.08
C ILE A 127 8.02 13.07 5.44
N LYS A 128 7.02 13.93 5.62
CA LYS A 128 6.68 14.54 6.93
C LYS A 128 6.42 13.47 8.00
N LYS A 129 5.93 12.30 7.61
CA LYS A 129 5.62 11.18 8.49
C LYS A 129 6.71 10.10 8.54
N GLY A 130 7.92 10.43 8.11
CA GLY A 130 9.10 9.59 8.28
C GLY A 130 9.36 8.59 7.15
N ALA A 131 8.81 8.82 5.95
CA ALA A 131 9.22 8.05 4.79
C ALA A 131 10.71 8.24 4.50
N GLN A 132 11.41 7.14 4.27
CA GLN A 132 12.83 7.14 3.93
C GLN A 132 13.04 7.67 2.52
N VAL A 133 13.65 8.86 2.40
CA VAL A 133 13.82 9.57 1.13
C VAL A 133 14.80 8.86 0.18
N ASN A 134 15.82 8.19 0.75
CA ASN A 134 16.88 7.53 -0.01
C ASN A 134 16.65 6.02 -0.18
N VAL A 135 15.41 5.55 -0.08
CA VAL A 135 15.04 4.16 -0.34
C VAL A 135 15.28 3.82 -1.81
N SER A 136 15.80 2.62 -2.11
CA SER A 136 15.91 2.14 -3.50
C SER A 136 15.01 0.92 -3.70
N ASP A 137 14.53 0.75 -4.93
CA ASP A 137 13.82 -0.44 -5.38
C ASP A 137 14.77 -1.59 -5.76
N GLN A 138 14.25 -2.62 -6.42
CA GLN A 138 15.03 -3.78 -6.85
C GLN A 138 16.06 -3.46 -7.94
N THR A 139 15.87 -2.37 -8.69
CA THR A 139 16.81 -1.88 -9.71
C THR A 139 17.83 -0.91 -9.15
N GLY A 140 17.74 -0.59 -7.86
CA GLY A 140 18.54 0.45 -7.21
C GLY A 140 17.99 1.85 -7.41
N GLU A 141 16.88 2.01 -8.15
CA GLU A 141 16.30 3.32 -8.43
C GLU A 141 15.78 3.99 -7.16
N THR A 142 16.26 5.21 -6.92
CA THR A 142 15.80 6.04 -5.79
C THR A 142 14.64 6.96 -6.21
N PRO A 143 13.85 7.49 -5.26
CA PRO A 143 12.84 8.51 -5.58
C PRO A 143 13.41 9.70 -6.37
N LEU A 144 14.63 10.13 -6.06
CA LEU A 144 15.25 11.24 -6.79
C LEU A 144 15.61 10.87 -8.24
N ILE A 145 16.12 9.64 -8.49
CA ILE A 145 16.37 9.15 -9.85
C ILE A 145 15.07 9.10 -10.63
N ALA A 146 13.99 8.55 -10.05
CA ALA A 146 12.66 8.49 -10.69
C ALA A 146 12.13 9.90 -11.04
N ALA A 147 12.26 10.86 -10.13
CA ALA A 147 11.84 12.25 -10.38
C ALA A 147 12.66 12.92 -11.50
N VAL A 148 13.97 12.62 -11.61
CA VAL A 148 14.83 13.09 -12.71
C VAL A 148 14.41 12.46 -14.03
N HIS A 149 14.13 11.15 -14.07
CA HIS A 149 13.62 10.48 -15.27
C HIS A 149 12.29 11.09 -15.73
N ALA A 150 11.38 11.40 -14.81
CA ALA A 150 10.12 12.08 -15.10
C ALA A 150 10.29 13.56 -15.49
N ARG A 151 11.49 14.14 -15.40
CA ARG A 151 11.76 15.56 -15.60
C ARG A 151 10.88 16.48 -14.73
N ASN A 152 10.47 15.99 -13.58
CA ASN A 152 9.60 16.72 -12.66
C ASN A 152 10.43 17.63 -11.74
N VAL A 153 10.73 18.85 -12.21
CA VAL A 153 11.56 19.82 -11.48
C VAL A 153 11.02 20.13 -10.08
N PRO A 154 9.70 20.38 -9.88
CA PRO A 154 9.16 20.60 -8.53
C PRO A 154 9.41 19.42 -7.58
N LEU A 155 9.26 18.18 -8.08
CA LEU A 155 9.47 16.98 -7.27
C LEU A 155 10.96 16.77 -6.96
N VAL A 156 11.86 17.01 -7.91
CA VAL A 156 13.32 17.00 -7.70
C VAL A 156 13.71 18.01 -6.62
N ARG A 157 13.22 19.26 -6.71
CA ARG A 157 13.44 20.29 -5.70
C ARG A 157 12.97 19.84 -4.31
N LEU A 158 11.76 19.28 -4.23
CA LEU A 158 11.21 18.78 -2.97
C LEU A 158 12.11 17.71 -2.37
N LEU A 159 12.44 16.66 -3.14
CA LEU A 159 13.26 15.54 -2.67
C LEU A 159 14.65 15.99 -2.23
N LEU A 160 15.33 16.85 -3.01
CA LEU A 160 16.63 17.43 -2.64
C LEU A 160 16.54 18.26 -1.35
N SER A 161 15.47 19.05 -1.18
CA SER A 161 15.25 19.85 0.04
C SER A 161 15.01 18.99 1.29
N LYS A 162 14.55 17.74 1.09
CA LYS A 162 14.29 16.76 2.15
C LYS A 162 15.44 15.77 2.36
N GLY A 163 16.60 16.03 1.76
CA GLY A 163 17.82 15.25 1.99
C GLY A 163 17.98 14.04 1.07
N ALA A 164 17.31 14.04 -0.08
CA ALA A 164 17.62 13.04 -1.10
C ALA A 164 19.09 13.17 -1.54
N ASP A 165 19.77 12.04 -1.62
CA ASP A 165 21.17 11.97 -2.03
C ASP A 165 21.26 11.94 -3.56
N PRO A 166 21.85 13.00 -4.20
CA PRO A 166 21.96 13.09 -5.65
C PRO A 166 23.00 12.14 -6.24
N ASP A 167 23.91 11.63 -5.40
CA ASP A 167 25.09 10.87 -5.83
C ASP A 167 24.94 9.36 -5.52
N ARG A 168 23.79 8.96 -4.94
CA ARG A 168 23.47 7.55 -4.73
C ARG A 168 23.19 6.85 -6.05
N ASN A 169 23.98 5.81 -6.34
CA ASN A 169 23.88 5.05 -7.58
C ASN A 169 22.77 3.99 -7.54
N ASP A 170 22.18 3.76 -8.70
CA ASP A 170 21.37 2.58 -9.01
C ASP A 170 22.26 1.36 -9.33
N ASN A 171 21.63 0.23 -9.70
CA ASN A 171 22.36 -1.00 -10.05
C ASN A 171 23.14 -0.90 -11.37
N SER A 172 22.90 0.15 -12.18
CA SER A 172 23.71 0.45 -13.39
C SER A 172 24.92 1.32 -13.09
N GLY A 173 25.13 1.71 -11.84
CA GLY A 173 26.19 2.59 -11.39
C GLY A 173 25.95 4.07 -11.69
N ARG A 174 24.70 4.47 -11.98
CA ARG A 174 24.34 5.86 -12.29
C ARG A 174 23.54 6.48 -11.16
N SER A 175 23.90 7.72 -10.82
CA SER A 175 23.18 8.52 -9.83
C SER A 175 22.17 9.45 -10.51
N ALA A 176 21.31 10.06 -9.69
CA ALA A 176 20.39 11.10 -10.15
C ALA A 176 21.13 12.26 -10.85
N ARG A 177 22.32 12.62 -10.36
CA ARG A 177 23.18 13.65 -10.98
C ARG A 177 23.64 13.23 -12.38
N VAL A 178 24.12 11.99 -12.54
CA VAL A 178 24.52 11.46 -13.85
C VAL A 178 23.34 11.45 -14.82
N TYR A 179 22.15 11.00 -14.38
CA TYR A 179 20.97 11.03 -15.24
C TYR A 179 20.55 12.44 -15.62
N MET A 180 20.67 13.42 -14.71
CA MET A 180 20.40 14.83 -15.01
C MET A 180 21.35 15.36 -16.09
N GLU A 181 22.65 15.05 -16.00
CA GLU A 181 23.65 15.44 -17.00
C GLU A 181 23.40 14.82 -18.37
N LEU A 182 23.02 13.54 -18.42
CA LEU A 182 22.69 12.84 -19.65
C LEU A 182 21.44 13.39 -20.35
N GLN A 183 20.54 14.06 -19.62
CA GLN A 183 19.30 14.65 -20.19
C GLN A 183 19.53 15.97 -20.93
N ASN A 184 20.75 16.27 -21.36
CA ASN A 184 21.18 17.41 -22.19
C ASN A 184 20.21 18.62 -22.18
N GLY A 185 20.48 19.60 -21.33
CA GLY A 185 19.88 20.94 -21.48
C GLY A 185 18.69 21.29 -20.58
N ASN A 186 18.34 20.47 -19.58
CA ASN A 186 17.36 20.95 -18.60
C ASN A 186 18.04 21.85 -17.57
N ALA A 187 18.21 23.14 -17.93
CA ALA A 187 18.85 24.14 -17.08
C ALA A 187 18.19 24.25 -15.69
N LEU A 188 16.86 24.03 -15.61
CA LEU A 188 16.13 24.07 -14.35
C LEU A 188 16.50 22.90 -13.44
N LEU A 189 16.63 21.69 -13.98
CA LEU A 189 17.11 20.55 -13.18
C LEU A 189 18.51 20.81 -12.65
N LYS A 190 19.43 21.24 -13.53
CA LYS A 190 20.82 21.58 -13.14
C LYS A 190 20.83 22.60 -12.00
N GLN A 191 20.04 23.66 -12.12
CA GLN A 191 19.93 24.69 -11.09
C GLN A 191 19.47 24.12 -9.74
N GLU A 192 18.53 23.17 -9.71
CA GLU A 192 18.07 22.56 -8.45
C GLU A 192 19.18 21.75 -7.77
N PHE A 193 20.00 21.00 -8.53
CA PHE A 193 21.15 20.30 -7.98
C PHE A 193 22.20 21.28 -7.43
N GLU A 194 22.54 22.33 -8.17
CA GLU A 194 23.47 23.38 -7.72
C GLU A 194 22.97 24.09 -6.44
N ASN A 195 21.67 24.39 -6.36
CA ASN A 195 21.07 24.98 -5.17
C ASN A 195 21.14 24.02 -3.96
N ALA A 196 20.93 22.72 -4.19
CA ALA A 196 21.04 21.73 -3.14
C ALA A 196 22.48 21.57 -2.65
N ASP A 197 23.46 21.59 -3.55
CA ASP A 197 24.89 21.53 -3.19
C ASP A 197 25.33 22.74 -2.37
N LYS A 198 24.91 23.96 -2.73
CA LYS A 198 25.16 25.16 -1.95
C LYS A 198 24.61 25.06 -0.53
N LYS A 199 23.35 24.63 -0.39
CA LYS A 199 22.73 24.46 0.94
C LYS A 199 23.44 23.41 1.79
N ARG A 200 23.93 22.32 1.19
CA ARG A 200 24.70 21.28 1.90
C ARG A 200 26.05 21.81 2.36
N ALA A 201 26.77 22.56 1.52
CA ALA A 201 28.03 23.20 1.88
C ALA A 201 27.85 24.16 3.04
N GLU A 202 26.83 25.04 3.01
CA GLU A 202 26.49 25.95 4.08
C GLU A 202 26.11 25.25 5.40
N ALA A 203 25.41 24.13 5.32
CA ALA A 203 25.05 23.33 6.50
C ALA A 203 26.27 22.62 7.10
N GLY A 204 27.22 22.15 6.26
CA GLY A 204 28.50 21.57 6.69
C GLY A 204 29.38 22.57 7.42
N THR A 205 29.48 23.79 6.93
CA THR A 205 30.29 24.85 7.56
C THR A 205 29.73 25.33 8.90
N LYS A 206 28.41 25.25 9.12
CA LYS A 206 27.78 25.59 10.40
C LYS A 206 28.02 24.56 11.52
N LYS A 207 28.40 23.34 11.20
CA LYS A 207 28.71 22.29 12.19
C LYS A 207 30.11 22.44 12.80
N ASP A 208 31.02 23.16 12.17
CA ASP A 208 32.40 23.34 12.63
C ASP A 208 32.61 24.51 13.58
N TYR A 209 31.55 25.26 13.93
CA TYR A 209 31.60 26.38 14.87
C TYR A 209 31.15 26.00 16.28
N GLY A 210 31.68 24.90 16.81
CA GLY A 210 31.64 24.58 18.23
C GLY A 210 32.97 24.92 18.88
N PRO A 211 33.01 25.53 20.12
CA PRO A 211 34.27 25.76 20.79
C PRO A 211 35.01 24.44 21.01
N SER A 212 36.19 24.33 20.42
CA SER A 212 37.15 23.28 20.71
C SER A 212 37.65 23.49 22.15
N PHE A 213 37.19 22.65 23.08
CA PHE A 213 37.77 22.53 24.40
C PHE A 213 38.70 21.30 24.44
#